data_eaee135db470a2cdf9c99fdc5c86ff0a
#
_entry.id   eaee135db470a2cdf9c99fdc5c86ff0a
#
_cell.length_a   1.000
_cell.length_b   1.000
_cell.length_c   1.000
_cell.angle_alpha   90.00
_cell.angle_beta   90.00
_cell.angle_gamma   90.00
#
_symmetry.space_group_name_H-M   'P 1'
#
loop_
_entity.id
_entity.type
_entity.pdbx_description
1 polymer ?
#
loop_
_entity_poly.entity_id
_entity_poly.type
_entity_poly.pdbx_seq_one_letter_code
_entity_poly.pdbx_strand_id
1 'polypeptide(L)'
;MFQIGGPAAGGGAQGREAAGAVRYLPRTRVSLFLNIPYDASFRDLYLAYIAGVSSFGLVPRATLEIPSGERRLDRILSLIRSCAYSLHDLSRVELDPHPPRTPRFNMPFELGLAVSWQKLKRANHTWFVFEAMQRRAEKSLSDISGTDVYIHNGNVRGVFTQLCNAFVRLKSQPTTQDMEQTYLRLRDLLPEFQTQTGADSPFEARIFRDLVVAARALTQRK
;
A
#
# COMPACT_ATOMS: atom_id res chain seq x y z
N MET A 1 17.14 -31.69 -69.12
CA MET A 1 16.62 -32.97 -69.56
C MET A 1 15.55 -33.44 -68.58
N PHE A 2 14.32 -33.52 -69.13
CA PHE A 2 13.14 -34.21 -68.60
C PHE A 2 12.58 -33.77 -67.27
N GLN A 3 11.45 -33.06 -67.25
CA GLN A 3 10.02 -33.45 -67.46
C GLN A 3 9.43 -34.15 -66.25
N ILE A 4 8.38 -33.64 -65.75
CA ILE A 4 6.96 -33.49 -65.90
C ILE A 4 6.27 -34.19 -64.74
N GLY A 5 5.24 -33.61 -64.21
CA GLY A 5 4.26 -34.33 -63.43
C GLY A 5 3.44 -33.42 -62.43
N GLY A 6 2.45 -32.75 -62.90
CA GLY A 6 1.29 -32.41 -62.11
C GLY A 6 0.19 -33.44 -62.44
N PRO A 7 -1.11 -33.24 -62.03
CA PRO A 7 -1.70 -32.49 -60.95
C PRO A 7 -2.64 -33.36 -60.09
N ALA A 8 -3.16 -32.89 -58.97
CA ALA A 8 -4.54 -33.24 -58.60
C ALA A 8 -5.07 -32.37 -57.47
N ALA A 9 -6.25 -32.00 -57.69
CA ALA A 9 -7.16 -31.17 -56.96
C ALA A 9 -7.66 -31.78 -55.63
N GLY A 10 -8.15 -30.93 -54.80
CA GLY A 10 -9.30 -31.28 -54.00
C GLY A 10 -9.22 -30.94 -52.50
N GLY A 11 -10.05 -30.08 -52.05
CA GLY A 11 -10.51 -30.18 -50.70
C GLY A 11 -10.44 -28.82 -49.92
N GLY A 12 -11.40 -28.00 -50.15
CA GLY A 12 -11.68 -26.86 -49.25
C GLY A 12 -12.07 -27.33 -47.87
N ALA A 13 -11.43 -26.78 -46.88
CA ALA A 13 -11.91 -26.76 -45.52
C ALA A 13 -11.82 -25.33 -45.05
N GLN A 14 -12.96 -24.71 -44.97
CA GLN A 14 -13.18 -23.42 -44.35
C GLN A 14 -12.74 -23.50 -42.88
N GLY A 15 -11.58 -23.00 -42.58
CA GLY A 15 -11.14 -22.78 -41.20
C GLY A 15 -11.90 -21.61 -40.61
N ARG A 16 -12.76 -21.90 -39.65
CA ARG A 16 -13.42 -20.91 -38.79
C ARG A 16 -12.32 -20.06 -38.17
N GLU A 17 -12.35 -18.76 -38.43
CA GLU A 17 -11.67 -17.74 -37.65
C GLU A 17 -12.13 -17.86 -36.18
N ALA A 18 -11.22 -18.34 -35.35
CA ALA A 18 -11.36 -18.27 -33.91
C ALA A 18 -11.29 -16.79 -33.52
N ALA A 19 -12.45 -16.23 -33.23
CA ALA A 19 -12.60 -14.91 -32.64
C ALA A 19 -11.60 -14.78 -31.49
N GLY A 20 -10.65 -13.85 -31.60
CA GLY A 20 -9.63 -13.59 -30.63
C GLY A 20 -10.25 -13.27 -29.28
N ALA A 21 -10.13 -14.18 -28.34
CA ALA A 21 -10.40 -13.93 -26.95
C ALA A 21 -9.47 -12.80 -26.52
N VAL A 22 -10.02 -11.60 -26.33
CA VAL A 22 -9.34 -10.47 -25.69
C VAL A 22 -8.91 -11.00 -24.32
N ARG A 23 -7.65 -11.39 -24.21
CA ARG A 23 -7.02 -11.67 -22.92
C ARG A 23 -7.04 -10.36 -22.15
N TYR A 24 -8.01 -10.19 -21.26
CA TYR A 24 -7.97 -9.19 -20.20
C TYR A 24 -6.73 -9.49 -19.36
N LEU A 25 -5.62 -8.82 -19.67
CA LEU A 25 -4.47 -8.77 -18.77
C LEU A 25 -5.03 -8.18 -17.46
N PRO A 26 -4.82 -8.85 -16.31
CA PRO A 26 -5.24 -8.29 -15.04
C PRO A 26 -4.62 -6.89 -14.94
N ARG A 27 -5.46 -5.85 -14.78
CA ARG A 27 -4.99 -4.49 -14.52
C ARG A 27 -3.95 -4.58 -13.42
N THR A 28 -2.70 -4.24 -13.70
CA THR A 28 -1.64 -4.15 -12.70
C THR A 28 -2.11 -3.21 -11.63
N ARG A 29 -2.44 -3.77 -10.47
CA ARG A 29 -3.06 -3.00 -9.37
C ARG A 29 -2.00 -2.08 -8.80
N VAL A 30 -2.32 -0.81 -8.70
CA VAL A 30 -1.40 0.19 -8.15
C VAL A 30 -1.22 -0.06 -6.66
N SER A 31 0.02 -0.24 -6.23
CA SER A 31 0.36 -0.52 -4.83
C SER A 31 0.88 0.73 -4.13
N LEU A 32 0.62 0.79 -2.82
CA LEU A 32 1.09 1.84 -1.92
C LEU A 32 1.83 1.21 -0.74
N PHE A 33 3.08 1.61 -0.52
CA PHE A 33 3.86 1.22 0.64
C PHE A 33 3.46 2.03 1.88
N LEU A 34 3.02 1.34 2.93
CA LEU A 34 2.71 1.92 4.24
C LEU A 34 3.93 1.79 5.16
N ASN A 35 4.58 2.92 5.44
CA ASN A 35 5.61 3.07 6.44
C ASN A 35 4.99 3.76 7.67
N ILE A 36 4.44 2.97 8.56
CA ILE A 36 3.67 3.41 9.73
C ILE A 36 4.12 2.64 10.98
N PRO A 37 3.85 3.15 12.18
CA PRO A 37 4.11 2.42 13.42
C PRO A 37 3.31 1.11 13.53
N TYR A 38 3.96 0.08 14.10
CA TYR A 38 3.35 -1.22 14.40
C TYR A 38 3.41 -1.48 15.90
N ASP A 39 2.58 -0.76 16.66
CA ASP A 39 2.43 -0.93 18.11
C ASP A 39 0.96 -0.81 18.52
N ALA A 40 0.65 -1.26 19.73
CA ALA A 40 -0.72 -1.36 20.21
C ALA A 40 -1.45 -0.01 20.24
N SER A 41 -0.75 1.08 20.52
CA SER A 41 -1.34 2.44 20.56
C SER A 41 -1.68 2.96 19.15
N PHE A 42 -1.07 2.39 18.12
CA PHE A 42 -1.29 2.77 16.71
C PHE A 42 -2.28 1.85 15.98
N ARG A 43 -2.83 0.82 16.66
CA ARG A 43 -3.70 -0.20 16.05
C ARG A 43 -4.85 0.38 15.25
N ASP A 44 -5.56 1.36 15.79
CA ASP A 44 -6.74 1.93 15.14
C ASP A 44 -6.36 2.74 13.89
N LEU A 45 -5.24 3.48 13.93
CA LEU A 45 -4.71 4.18 12.77
C LEU A 45 -4.18 3.21 11.71
N TYR A 46 -3.54 2.10 12.12
CA TYR A 46 -3.13 1.04 11.20
C TYR A 46 -4.32 0.46 10.42
N LEU A 47 -5.43 0.15 11.09
CA LEU A 47 -6.66 -0.31 10.43
C LEU A 47 -7.25 0.77 9.53
N ALA A 48 -7.21 2.05 9.97
CA ALA A 48 -7.69 3.18 9.18
C ALA A 48 -6.87 3.37 7.89
N TYR A 49 -5.55 3.25 7.94
CA TYR A 49 -4.72 3.29 6.73
C TYR A 49 -5.03 2.17 5.76
N ILE A 50 -5.19 0.93 6.24
CA ILE A 50 -5.57 -0.21 5.39
C ILE A 50 -6.94 0.04 4.74
N ALA A 51 -7.93 0.45 5.53
CA ALA A 51 -9.29 0.73 5.06
C ALA A 51 -9.30 1.87 4.03
N GLY A 52 -8.70 3.01 4.38
CA GLY A 52 -8.69 4.20 3.55
C GLY A 52 -7.96 3.98 2.23
N VAL A 53 -6.75 3.44 2.26
CA VAL A 53 -5.97 3.16 1.04
C VAL A 53 -6.69 2.16 0.13
N SER A 54 -7.30 1.12 0.70
CA SER A 54 -8.10 0.15 -0.07
C SER A 54 -9.33 0.78 -0.72
N SER A 55 -9.96 1.77 -0.07
CA SER A 55 -11.12 2.48 -0.60
C SER A 55 -10.80 3.29 -1.86
N PHE A 56 -9.56 3.77 -2.02
CA PHE A 56 -9.07 4.36 -3.27
C PHE A 56 -8.78 3.32 -4.37
N GLY A 57 -8.99 2.03 -4.13
CA GLY A 57 -8.64 0.95 -5.06
C GLY A 57 -7.15 0.63 -5.10
N LEU A 58 -6.35 1.21 -4.21
CA LEU A 58 -4.93 0.92 -4.04
C LEU A 58 -4.72 -0.36 -3.23
N VAL A 59 -3.55 -0.99 -3.41
CA VAL A 59 -3.16 -2.17 -2.62
C VAL A 59 -2.17 -1.75 -1.55
N PRO A 60 -2.58 -1.74 -0.26
CA PRO A 60 -1.64 -1.50 0.84
C PRO A 60 -0.56 -2.58 0.86
N ARG A 61 0.70 -2.17 0.99
CA ARG A 61 1.86 -3.02 1.16
C ARG A 61 2.63 -2.59 2.40
N ALA A 62 3.21 -3.52 3.12
CA ALA A 62 3.94 -3.21 4.34
C ALA A 62 5.16 -4.12 4.52
N THR A 63 6.12 -3.68 5.35
CA THR A 63 7.28 -4.51 5.71
C THR A 63 6.89 -5.77 6.48
N LEU A 64 5.65 -5.85 6.95
CA LEU A 64 5.07 -7.03 7.62
C LEU A 64 4.93 -8.24 6.69
N GLU A 65 4.70 -8.02 5.38
CA GLU A 65 4.43 -9.10 4.41
C GLU A 65 5.64 -9.97 4.09
N ILE A 66 6.81 -9.62 4.56
CA ILE A 66 8.04 -10.14 3.98
C ILE A 66 8.64 -11.22 4.88
N PRO A 67 9.08 -12.38 4.31
CA PRO A 67 9.68 -13.46 5.07
C PRO A 67 10.91 -13.00 5.89
N SER A 68 11.11 -13.59 7.06
CA SER A 68 12.17 -13.21 8.01
C SER A 68 13.60 -13.45 7.51
N GLY A 69 13.79 -14.15 6.39
CA GLY A 69 15.10 -14.51 5.85
C GLY A 69 15.82 -13.41 5.07
N GLU A 70 15.13 -12.36 4.65
CA GLU A 70 15.73 -11.25 3.91
C GLU A 70 16.18 -10.12 4.83
N ARG A 71 17.22 -9.38 4.42
CA ARG A 71 17.63 -8.18 5.14
C ARG A 71 16.53 -7.13 5.08
N ARG A 72 16.17 -6.55 6.24
CA ARG A 72 15.09 -5.58 6.36
C ARG A 72 15.23 -4.41 5.36
N LEU A 73 16.44 -3.89 5.18
CA LEU A 73 16.70 -2.78 4.28
C LEU A 73 16.42 -3.12 2.81
N ASP A 74 16.85 -4.31 2.35
CA ASP A 74 16.61 -4.75 0.97
C ASP A 74 15.12 -4.88 0.67
N ARG A 75 14.35 -5.28 1.65
CA ARG A 75 12.90 -5.41 1.61
C ARG A 75 12.21 -4.05 1.49
N ILE A 76 12.62 -3.07 2.30
CA ILE A 76 12.13 -1.69 2.23
C ILE A 76 12.40 -1.11 0.85
N LEU A 77 13.62 -1.26 0.34
CA LEU A 77 13.99 -0.82 -0.99
C LEU A 77 13.16 -1.51 -2.09
N SER A 78 12.88 -2.80 -1.96
CA SER A 78 12.02 -3.55 -2.89
C SER A 78 10.58 -3.03 -2.87
N LEU A 79 10.01 -2.74 -1.68
CA LEU A 79 8.68 -2.16 -1.55
C LEU A 79 8.62 -0.76 -2.19
N ILE A 80 9.56 0.13 -1.89
CA ILE A 80 9.63 1.46 -2.49
C ILE A 80 9.69 1.37 -4.02
N ARG A 81 10.50 0.45 -4.57
CA ARG A 81 10.65 0.27 -6.02
C ARG A 81 9.41 -0.28 -6.70
N SER A 82 8.69 -1.17 -6.03
CA SER A 82 7.52 -1.87 -6.59
C SER A 82 6.20 -1.12 -6.41
N CYS A 83 6.15 -0.09 -5.56
CA CYS A 83 4.96 0.70 -5.28
C CYS A 83 4.98 2.03 -6.03
N ALA A 84 3.83 2.45 -6.58
CA ALA A 84 3.69 3.77 -7.19
C ALA A 84 3.66 4.90 -6.14
N TYR A 85 3.24 4.57 -4.93
CA TYR A 85 3.10 5.49 -3.81
C TYR A 85 3.77 4.94 -2.56
N SER A 86 4.23 5.85 -1.68
CA SER A 86 4.53 5.52 -0.30
C SER A 86 3.94 6.56 0.64
N LEU A 87 3.48 6.11 1.80
CA LEU A 87 2.95 6.94 2.87
C LEU A 87 3.81 6.70 4.10
N HIS A 88 4.32 7.77 4.68
CA HIS A 88 5.23 7.76 5.82
C HIS A 88 4.59 8.52 6.97
N ASP A 89 4.17 7.80 8.01
CA ASP A 89 3.62 8.40 9.22
C ASP A 89 4.75 8.61 10.24
N LEU A 90 5.02 9.87 10.53
CA LEU A 90 6.10 10.30 11.41
C LEU A 90 5.63 10.57 12.85
N SER A 91 4.41 10.15 13.20
CA SER A 91 3.81 10.48 14.50
C SER A 91 4.49 9.85 15.70
N ARG A 92 5.28 8.77 15.49
CA ARG A 92 5.94 8.02 16.56
C ARG A 92 7.30 8.60 16.90
N VAL A 93 7.30 9.58 17.80
CA VAL A 93 8.52 10.32 18.23
C VAL A 93 8.87 10.11 19.69
N GLU A 94 8.05 9.37 20.44
CA GLU A 94 8.31 9.10 21.85
C GLU A 94 9.58 8.28 22.02
N LEU A 95 10.28 8.55 23.11
CA LEU A 95 11.44 7.79 23.51
C LEU A 95 11.04 6.38 23.95
N ASP A 96 11.85 5.39 23.62
CA ASP A 96 11.69 4.04 24.14
C ASP A 96 11.73 4.10 25.68
N PRO A 97 10.79 3.45 26.38
CA PRO A 97 10.80 3.45 27.85
C PRO A 97 12.02 2.74 28.45
N HIS A 98 12.65 1.82 27.70
CA HIS A 98 13.81 1.07 28.15
C HIS A 98 15.13 1.76 27.79
N PRO A 99 16.15 1.73 28.64
CA PRO A 99 17.48 2.25 28.31
C PRO A 99 18.16 1.49 27.17
N PRO A 100 18.90 2.19 26.28
CA PRO A 100 19.02 3.63 26.16
C PRO A 100 17.74 4.25 25.56
N ARG A 101 17.21 5.29 26.21
CA ARG A 101 15.96 5.98 25.79
C ARG A 101 16.19 6.77 24.51
N THR A 102 15.86 6.18 23.38
CA THR A 102 16.03 6.77 22.05
C THR A 102 14.72 6.80 21.28
N PRO A 103 14.48 7.81 20.43
CA PRO A 103 13.34 7.80 19.52
C PRO A 103 13.55 6.77 18.40
N ARG A 104 12.46 6.36 17.76
CA ARG A 104 12.53 5.49 16.58
C ARG A 104 12.79 6.30 15.32
N PHE A 105 13.98 6.16 14.75
CA PHE A 105 14.36 6.85 13.50
C PHE A 105 13.99 6.08 12.22
N ASN A 106 13.34 4.93 12.33
CA ASN A 106 13.03 4.09 11.16
C ASN A 106 12.15 4.80 10.13
N MET A 107 11.06 5.45 10.57
CA MET A 107 10.12 6.11 9.66
C MET A 107 10.80 7.25 8.87
N PRO A 108 11.52 8.19 9.49
CA PRO A 108 12.26 9.22 8.74
C PRO A 108 13.36 8.65 7.84
N PHE A 109 14.06 7.59 8.27
CA PHE A 109 15.06 6.93 7.42
C PHE A 109 14.43 6.32 6.16
N GLU A 110 13.32 5.60 6.30
CA GLU A 110 12.59 5.00 5.18
C GLU A 110 11.98 6.06 4.25
N LEU A 111 11.52 7.20 4.79
CA LEU A 111 11.12 8.37 4.00
C LEU A 111 12.30 8.89 3.15
N GLY A 112 13.48 9.06 3.75
CA GLY A 112 14.68 9.48 3.04
C GLY A 112 15.03 8.57 1.86
N LEU A 113 14.84 7.25 1.99
CA LEU A 113 15.02 6.30 0.90
C LEU A 113 13.99 6.51 -0.23
N ALA A 114 12.72 6.76 0.11
CA ALA A 114 11.67 7.03 -0.89
C ALA A 114 11.91 8.34 -1.65
N VAL A 115 12.29 9.40 -0.93
CA VAL A 115 12.67 10.70 -1.52
C VAL A 115 13.86 10.53 -2.47
N SER A 116 14.90 9.82 -2.03
CA SER A 116 16.09 9.54 -2.84
C SER A 116 15.74 8.76 -4.10
N TRP A 117 14.91 7.72 -3.97
CA TRP A 117 14.45 6.93 -5.10
C TRP A 117 13.74 7.78 -6.17
N GLN A 118 12.78 8.61 -5.75
CA GLN A 118 12.07 9.50 -6.66
C GLN A 118 13.02 10.48 -7.36
N LYS A 119 13.89 11.16 -6.60
CA LYS A 119 14.76 12.22 -7.11
C LYS A 119 15.87 11.68 -8.03
N LEU A 120 16.63 10.67 -7.58
CA LEU A 120 17.81 10.18 -8.28
C LEU A 120 17.46 9.30 -9.50
N LYS A 121 16.40 8.54 -9.43
CA LYS A 121 15.98 7.63 -10.51
C LYS A 121 14.92 8.23 -11.43
N ARG A 122 14.42 9.44 -11.14
CA ARG A 122 13.25 10.03 -11.81
C ARG A 122 12.10 9.01 -11.90
N ALA A 123 11.96 8.22 -10.85
CA ALA A 123 10.99 7.15 -10.79
C ALA A 123 9.57 7.72 -10.73
N ASN A 124 8.63 7.04 -11.35
CA ASN A 124 7.21 7.35 -11.20
C ASN A 124 6.70 6.85 -9.85
N HIS A 125 7.20 7.48 -8.78
CA HIS A 125 6.91 7.20 -7.38
C HIS A 125 6.57 8.51 -6.67
N THR A 126 5.48 8.53 -5.93
CA THR A 126 5.08 9.69 -5.13
C THR A 126 5.03 9.29 -3.66
N TRP A 127 5.63 10.11 -2.81
CA TRP A 127 5.63 9.89 -1.37
C TRP A 127 4.82 10.97 -0.66
N PHE A 128 4.22 10.60 0.47
CA PHE A 128 3.39 11.45 1.31
C PHE A 128 3.86 11.36 2.76
N VAL A 129 3.86 12.51 3.45
CA VAL A 129 4.21 12.60 4.87
C VAL A 129 2.94 12.84 5.67
N PHE A 130 2.68 11.97 6.62
CA PHE A 130 1.58 12.07 7.57
C PHE A 130 2.12 12.29 8.97
N GLU A 131 1.39 13.03 9.79
CA GLU A 131 1.81 13.37 11.14
C GLU A 131 0.58 13.64 12.03
N ALA A 132 0.69 13.31 13.31
CA ALA A 132 -0.36 13.59 14.27
C ALA A 132 -0.37 15.05 14.72
N MET A 133 0.78 15.72 14.73
CA MET A 133 0.93 17.06 15.32
C MET A 133 1.50 18.06 14.31
N GLN A 134 0.85 19.18 14.18
CA GLN A 134 1.30 20.27 13.31
C GLN A 134 2.71 20.76 13.68
N ARG A 135 3.51 21.10 12.67
CA ARG A 135 4.88 21.64 12.76
C ARG A 135 5.94 20.70 13.36
N ARG A 136 5.58 19.49 13.81
CA ARG A 136 6.54 18.58 14.44
C ARG A 136 7.52 18.02 13.41
N ALA A 137 7.05 17.58 12.24
CA ALA A 137 7.90 17.10 11.17
C ALA A 137 8.88 18.20 10.69
N GLU A 138 8.44 19.43 10.52
CA GLU A 138 9.27 20.56 10.11
C GLU A 138 10.43 20.85 11.09
N LYS A 139 10.16 20.71 12.40
CA LYS A 139 11.18 20.90 13.44
C LYS A 139 12.21 19.78 13.48
N SER A 140 11.84 18.56 13.17
CA SER A 140 12.70 17.39 13.26
C SER A 140 13.38 17.03 11.96
N LEU A 141 12.81 17.42 10.82
CA LEU A 141 13.27 17.12 9.46
C LEU A 141 13.24 18.40 8.60
N SER A 142 14.07 19.37 8.93
CA SER A 142 14.13 20.67 8.21
C SER A 142 14.40 20.52 6.71
N ASP A 143 15.08 19.45 6.29
CA ASP A 143 15.45 19.19 4.89
C ASP A 143 14.25 18.89 3.97
N ILE A 144 13.08 18.51 4.56
CA ILE A 144 11.84 18.37 3.82
C ILE A 144 10.94 19.60 3.91
N SER A 145 11.46 20.71 4.39
CA SER A 145 10.74 21.99 4.45
C SER A 145 10.17 22.38 3.09
N GLY A 146 8.91 22.84 3.07
CA GLY A 146 8.17 23.10 1.83
C GLY A 146 7.43 21.89 1.25
N THR A 147 7.48 20.74 1.93
CA THR A 147 6.64 19.58 1.61
C THR A 147 5.33 19.67 2.40
N ASP A 148 4.22 19.35 1.74
CA ASP A 148 2.92 19.24 2.42
C ASP A 148 2.93 18.08 3.42
N VAL A 149 2.67 18.38 4.68
CA VAL A 149 2.51 17.39 5.75
C VAL A 149 1.02 17.25 6.08
N TYR A 150 0.50 16.04 5.97
CA TYR A 150 -0.91 15.71 6.18
C TYR A 150 -1.18 15.45 7.66
N ILE A 151 -1.81 16.40 8.34
CA ILE A 151 -2.02 16.36 9.80
C ILE A 151 -3.33 15.67 10.16
N HIS A 152 -3.25 14.47 10.75
CA HIS A 152 -4.41 13.65 11.11
C HIS A 152 -4.84 13.75 12.58
N ASN A 153 -4.14 14.53 13.40
CA ASN A 153 -4.47 14.76 14.83
C ASN A 153 -4.58 13.46 15.65
N GLY A 154 -3.87 12.42 15.29
CA GLY A 154 -3.84 11.15 16.01
C GLY A 154 -5.16 10.37 16.01
N ASN A 155 -6.08 10.63 15.07
CA ASN A 155 -7.39 9.96 15.05
C ASN A 155 -7.79 9.44 13.67
N VAL A 156 -8.65 8.42 13.66
CA VAL A 156 -9.09 7.68 12.47
C VAL A 156 -9.73 8.60 11.42
N ARG A 157 -10.63 9.49 11.83
CA ARG A 157 -11.32 10.40 10.91
C ARG A 157 -10.34 11.39 10.27
N GLY A 158 -9.35 11.85 11.06
CA GLY A 158 -8.26 12.67 10.56
C GLY A 158 -7.48 11.97 9.46
N VAL A 159 -7.14 10.68 9.65
CA VAL A 159 -6.47 9.88 8.61
C VAL A 159 -7.31 9.86 7.33
N PHE A 160 -8.61 9.59 7.40
CA PHE A 160 -9.48 9.56 6.21
C PHE A 160 -9.53 10.91 5.50
N THR A 161 -9.69 12.00 6.26
CA THR A 161 -9.68 13.35 5.69
C THR A 161 -8.37 13.64 4.96
N GLN A 162 -7.24 13.28 5.57
CA GLN A 162 -5.94 13.54 4.97
C GLN A 162 -5.64 12.61 3.78
N LEU A 163 -6.13 11.39 3.78
CA LEU A 163 -6.05 10.53 2.59
C LEU A 163 -6.83 11.13 1.40
N CYS A 164 -8.02 11.71 1.63
CA CYS A 164 -8.74 12.43 0.57
C CYS A 164 -7.92 13.61 0.01
N ASN A 165 -7.26 14.37 0.88
CA ASN A 165 -6.41 15.48 0.45
C ASN A 165 -5.17 15.02 -0.32
N ALA A 166 -4.51 13.94 0.13
CA ALA A 166 -3.33 13.39 -0.51
C ALA A 166 -3.63 12.79 -1.89
N PHE A 167 -4.77 12.12 -2.04
CA PHE A 167 -5.15 11.39 -3.26
C PHE A 167 -6.19 12.11 -4.12
N VAL A 168 -6.31 13.43 -4.01
CA VAL A 168 -7.28 14.25 -4.76
C VAL A 168 -7.26 14.04 -6.29
N ARG A 169 -6.12 13.58 -6.85
CA ARG A 169 -5.96 13.36 -8.29
C ARG A 169 -6.33 11.95 -8.75
N LEU A 170 -6.62 11.03 -7.85
CA LEU A 170 -7.05 9.69 -8.25
C LEU A 170 -8.47 9.72 -8.80
N LYS A 171 -8.76 8.82 -9.74
CA LYS A 171 -10.09 8.70 -10.35
C LYS A 171 -11.16 8.29 -9.34
N SER A 172 -10.83 7.35 -8.46
CA SER A 172 -11.71 6.91 -7.37
C SER A 172 -11.59 7.89 -6.22
N GLN A 173 -12.72 8.46 -5.81
CA GLN A 173 -12.80 9.41 -4.70
C GLN A 173 -13.81 8.89 -3.67
N PRO A 174 -13.39 7.99 -2.77
CA PRO A 174 -14.25 7.50 -1.71
C PRO A 174 -14.57 8.62 -0.72
N THR A 175 -15.74 8.57 -0.12
CA THR A 175 -16.08 9.47 1.00
C THR A 175 -15.39 9.00 2.29
N THR A 176 -15.23 9.91 3.26
CA THR A 176 -14.76 9.52 4.60
C THR A 176 -15.69 8.51 5.27
N GLN A 177 -16.99 8.55 4.97
CA GLN A 177 -17.97 7.60 5.45
C GLN A 177 -17.77 6.19 4.86
N ASP A 178 -17.40 6.08 3.56
CA ASP A 178 -17.05 4.79 2.94
C ASP A 178 -15.83 4.15 3.62
N MET A 179 -14.82 4.96 3.90
CA MET A 179 -13.61 4.50 4.60
C MET A 179 -13.93 4.08 6.03
N GLU A 180 -14.78 4.82 6.73
CA GLU A 180 -15.19 4.52 8.10
C GLU A 180 -15.96 3.19 8.17
N GLN A 181 -16.88 2.95 7.24
CA GLN A 181 -17.58 1.66 7.15
C GLN A 181 -16.60 0.49 6.94
N THR A 182 -15.62 0.67 6.05
CA THR A 182 -14.59 -0.34 5.81
C THR A 182 -13.74 -0.58 7.08
N TYR A 183 -13.31 0.49 7.74
CA TYR A 183 -12.56 0.43 8.99
C TYR A 183 -13.32 -0.32 10.10
N LEU A 184 -14.59 0.01 10.32
CA LEU A 184 -15.42 -0.66 11.33
C LEU A 184 -15.50 -2.16 11.06
N ARG A 185 -15.69 -2.55 9.80
CA ARG A 185 -15.72 -3.96 9.43
C ARG A 185 -14.38 -4.66 9.65
N LEU A 186 -13.25 -4.02 9.33
CA LEU A 186 -11.93 -4.60 9.62
C LEU A 186 -11.68 -4.74 11.13
N ARG A 187 -12.11 -3.77 11.92
CA ARG A 187 -12.01 -3.82 13.38
C ARG A 187 -12.80 -5.00 13.95
N ASP A 188 -14.02 -5.23 13.43
CA ASP A 188 -14.88 -6.34 13.87
C ASP A 188 -14.32 -7.71 13.44
N LEU A 189 -13.66 -7.80 12.27
CA LEU A 189 -13.05 -9.03 11.74
C LEU A 189 -11.70 -9.38 12.38
N LEU A 190 -10.98 -8.41 12.92
CA LEU A 190 -9.64 -8.62 13.44
C LEU A 190 -9.55 -9.70 14.52
N PRO A 191 -10.42 -9.78 15.55
CA PRO A 191 -10.37 -10.85 16.54
C PRO A 191 -10.59 -12.23 15.94
N GLU A 192 -11.46 -12.34 14.93
CA GLU A 192 -11.69 -13.58 14.22
C GLU A 192 -10.44 -14.05 13.47
N PHE A 193 -9.78 -13.16 12.74
CA PHE A 193 -8.53 -13.46 12.04
C PHE A 193 -7.43 -13.89 13.02
N GLN A 194 -7.31 -13.22 14.16
CA GLN A 194 -6.33 -13.60 15.20
C GLN A 194 -6.64 -15.01 15.75
N THR A 195 -7.89 -15.31 16.04
CA THR A 195 -8.31 -16.64 16.53
C THR A 195 -8.04 -17.72 15.49
N GLN A 196 -8.40 -17.51 14.23
CA GLN A 196 -8.19 -18.47 13.15
C GLN A 196 -6.73 -18.76 12.85
N THR A 197 -5.87 -17.78 13.05
CA THR A 197 -4.44 -17.89 12.74
C THR A 197 -3.58 -18.26 13.94
N GLY A 198 -4.12 -18.15 15.17
CA GLY A 198 -3.35 -18.23 16.41
C GLY A 198 -2.39 -17.05 16.62
N ALA A 199 -2.67 -15.89 15.99
CA ALA A 199 -1.80 -14.74 16.04
C ALA A 199 -2.02 -13.93 17.32
N ASP A 200 -0.93 -13.62 18.03
CA ASP A 200 -0.96 -12.81 19.26
C ASP A 200 -1.03 -11.29 18.96
N SER A 201 -0.64 -10.90 17.75
CA SER A 201 -0.55 -9.49 17.36
C SER A 201 -1.29 -9.20 16.05
N PRO A 202 -1.96 -8.03 15.95
CA PRO A 202 -2.56 -7.58 14.70
C PRO A 202 -1.51 -7.21 13.63
N PHE A 203 -0.23 -7.11 14.01
CA PHE A 203 0.88 -6.71 13.15
C PHE A 203 1.67 -7.90 12.59
N GLU A 204 1.09 -9.09 12.60
CA GLU A 204 1.69 -10.25 11.95
C GLU A 204 1.40 -10.24 10.44
N ALA A 205 2.34 -10.82 9.66
CA ALA A 205 2.28 -10.86 8.19
C ALA A 205 0.96 -11.44 7.66
N ARG A 206 0.49 -12.53 8.29
CA ARG A 206 -0.74 -13.22 7.89
C ARG A 206 -1.97 -12.35 8.17
N ILE A 207 -2.03 -11.72 9.35
CA ILE A 207 -3.12 -10.82 9.73
C ILE A 207 -3.17 -9.61 8.79
N PHE A 208 -2.02 -8.98 8.51
CA PHE A 208 -1.94 -7.87 7.56
C PHE A 208 -2.51 -8.26 6.19
N ARG A 209 -2.08 -9.42 5.66
CA ARG A 209 -2.58 -9.94 4.38
C ARG A 209 -4.09 -10.14 4.39
N ASP A 210 -4.63 -10.76 5.44
CA ASP A 210 -6.05 -11.08 5.54
C ASP A 210 -6.89 -9.79 5.69
N LEU A 211 -6.40 -8.80 6.44
CA LEU A 211 -7.01 -7.47 6.52
C LEU A 211 -7.02 -6.76 5.16
N VAL A 212 -5.93 -6.79 4.40
CA VAL A 212 -5.86 -6.19 3.05
C VAL A 212 -6.82 -6.89 2.09
N VAL A 213 -6.92 -8.22 2.14
CA VAL A 213 -7.86 -9.00 1.31
C VAL A 213 -9.30 -8.63 1.66
N ALA A 214 -9.64 -8.59 2.96
CA ALA A 214 -10.97 -8.22 3.43
C ALA A 214 -11.34 -6.78 3.05
N ALA A 215 -10.45 -5.80 3.29
CA ALA A 215 -10.68 -4.41 2.92
C ALA A 215 -11.00 -4.26 1.45
N ARG A 216 -10.26 -4.95 0.58
CA ARG A 216 -10.46 -4.90 -0.86
C ARG A 216 -11.77 -5.56 -1.29
N ALA A 217 -12.16 -6.67 -0.67
CA ALA A 217 -13.43 -7.32 -0.94
C ALA A 217 -14.63 -6.41 -0.56
N LEU A 218 -14.51 -5.67 0.54
CA LEU A 218 -15.52 -4.71 0.99
C LEU A 218 -15.65 -3.49 0.06
N THR A 219 -14.54 -3.02 -0.50
CA THR A 219 -14.53 -1.82 -1.35
C THR A 219 -14.86 -2.09 -2.83
N GLN A 220 -14.78 -3.35 -3.29
CA GLN A 220 -15.10 -3.74 -4.68
C GLN A 220 -16.59 -4.05 -4.91
N ARG A 221 -17.40 -4.11 -3.85
CA ARG A 221 -18.84 -4.42 -3.92
C ARG A 221 -19.73 -3.17 -4.18
N LYS A 222 -19.11 -2.02 -4.31
CA LYS A 222 -19.74 -0.75 -4.68
C LYS A 222 -19.37 -0.39 -6.13
#